data_53ddd2093b69954491c43bdbc0e298c3
#
_entry.id   53ddd2093b69954491c43bdbc0e298c3
#
_cell.length_a   1.000
_cell.length_b   1.000
_cell.length_c   1.000
_cell.angle_alpha   90.00
_cell.angle_beta   90.00
_cell.angle_gamma   90.00
#
_symmetry.space_group_name_H-M   'P 1'
#
loop_
_entity.id
_entity.type
_entity.pdbx_description
1 polymer ?
#
loop_
_entity_poly.entity_id
_entity_poly.type
_entity_poly.pdbx_seq_one_letter_code
_entity_poly.pdbx_strand_id
1 'polypeptide(L)'
;MQYKSIRIISPQHDSNEGWSEAEILGAMLWLWSKHPAYAGTALDTALSYLLPVIRTRAFSLFIKDGQPYGYINWCWLNPEDEHQYVQKIQPYSYFLDKQEKRHGEQLWLLQVFFPQGVGHDARWIFKKYLFPNQNFKYVYHRSGETPRIISIN
;
A
#
# COMPACT_ATOMS: atom_id res chain seq x y z
N MET A 1 1.23 6.81 -14.74
CA MET A 1 0.76 5.70 -15.61
C MET A 1 -0.77 5.68 -15.62
N GLN A 2 -1.34 5.30 -16.74
CA GLN A 2 -2.79 5.24 -16.91
C GLN A 2 -3.15 3.84 -17.44
N TYR A 3 -4.09 3.19 -16.80
CA TYR A 3 -4.62 1.90 -17.26
C TYR A 3 -6.14 1.94 -17.21
N LYS A 4 -6.79 1.91 -18.38
CA LYS A 4 -8.23 2.12 -18.50
C LYS A 4 -8.64 3.43 -17.79
N SER A 5 -9.57 3.38 -16.85
CA SER A 5 -10.02 4.55 -16.09
C SER A 5 -9.18 4.83 -14.84
N ILE A 6 -8.09 4.06 -14.61
CA ILE A 6 -7.27 4.17 -13.42
C ILE A 6 -5.96 4.88 -13.74
N ARG A 7 -5.70 5.96 -13.02
CA ARG A 7 -4.40 6.64 -13.01
C ARG A 7 -3.62 6.19 -11.78
N ILE A 8 -2.34 5.92 -11.96
CA ILE A 8 -1.47 5.46 -10.87
C ILE A 8 -0.37 6.49 -10.64
N ILE A 9 -0.23 6.95 -9.40
CA ILE A 9 0.88 7.77 -8.95
C ILE A 9 1.78 6.87 -8.11
N SER A 10 2.99 6.59 -8.62
CA SER A 10 3.92 5.66 -7.99
C SER A 10 5.35 6.19 -8.17
N PRO A 11 5.88 6.92 -7.16
CA PRO A 11 7.16 7.62 -7.31
C PRO A 11 8.33 6.74 -7.71
N GLN A 12 8.34 5.47 -7.27
CA GLN A 12 9.43 4.55 -7.60
C GLN A 12 9.30 3.93 -8.98
N HIS A 13 8.13 4.02 -9.62
CA HIS A 13 7.89 3.42 -10.93
C HIS A 13 7.80 4.45 -12.05
N ASP A 14 7.44 5.68 -11.72
CA ASP A 14 7.36 6.77 -12.68
C ASP A 14 7.87 8.06 -12.05
N SER A 15 9.17 8.31 -12.19
CA SER A 15 9.82 9.48 -11.62
C SER A 15 9.47 10.78 -12.35
N ASN A 16 8.84 10.71 -13.53
CA ASN A 16 8.47 11.87 -14.33
C ASN A 16 7.10 12.44 -13.96
N GLU A 17 6.28 11.66 -13.27
CA GLU A 17 4.97 12.13 -12.84
C GLU A 17 5.11 13.04 -11.62
N GLY A 18 4.59 14.28 -11.74
CA GLY A 18 4.59 15.21 -10.62
C GLY A 18 3.62 14.78 -9.52
N TRP A 19 4.04 14.94 -8.29
CA TRP A 19 3.21 14.69 -7.13
C TRP A 19 3.67 15.55 -5.96
N SER A 20 2.77 15.79 -5.00
CA SER A 20 3.11 16.49 -3.77
C SER A 20 2.67 15.67 -2.57
N GLU A 21 3.40 15.83 -1.46
CA GLU A 21 3.07 15.16 -0.21
C GLU A 21 1.64 15.49 0.23
N ALA A 22 1.24 16.76 0.11
CA ALA A 22 -0.07 17.21 0.53
C ALA A 22 -1.19 16.58 -0.30
N GLU A 23 -1.01 16.44 -1.61
CA GLU A 23 -2.01 15.83 -2.48
C GLU A 23 -2.19 14.35 -2.16
N ILE A 24 -1.08 13.64 -1.98
CA ILE A 24 -1.13 12.20 -1.65
C ILE A 24 -1.78 12.01 -0.28
N LEU A 25 -1.37 12.81 0.70
CA LEU A 25 -1.95 12.75 2.04
C LEU A 25 -3.46 13.01 2.00
N GLY A 26 -3.88 14.03 1.27
CA GLY A 26 -5.31 14.33 1.11
C GLY A 26 -6.08 13.17 0.52
N ALA A 27 -5.53 12.51 -0.49
CA ALA A 27 -6.16 11.34 -1.10
C ALA A 27 -6.26 10.16 -0.13
N MET A 28 -5.20 9.89 0.62
CA MET A 28 -5.19 8.81 1.61
C MET A 28 -6.19 9.08 2.75
N LEU A 29 -6.24 10.31 3.24
CA LEU A 29 -7.22 10.70 4.27
C LEU A 29 -8.66 10.58 3.74
N TRP A 30 -8.89 10.96 2.49
CA TRP A 30 -10.20 10.79 1.86
C TRP A 30 -10.59 9.31 1.82
N LEU A 31 -9.64 8.43 1.47
CA LEU A 31 -9.87 6.98 1.47
C LEU A 31 -10.18 6.45 2.88
N TRP A 32 -9.45 6.91 3.89
CA TRP A 32 -9.71 6.53 5.27
C TRP A 32 -11.12 6.95 5.70
N SER A 33 -11.58 8.11 5.24
CA SER A 33 -12.94 8.59 5.57
C SER A 33 -14.05 7.68 5.03
N LYS A 34 -13.73 6.85 4.03
CA LYS A 34 -14.68 5.92 3.40
C LYS A 34 -14.68 4.53 4.02
N HIS A 35 -13.79 4.27 4.97
CA HIS A 35 -13.69 2.97 5.63
C HIS A 35 -14.21 3.08 7.07
N PRO A 36 -15.23 2.29 7.46
CA PRO A 36 -15.84 2.44 8.80
C PRO A 36 -14.86 2.33 9.96
N ALA A 37 -13.84 1.48 9.83
CA ALA A 37 -12.86 1.29 10.90
C ALA A 37 -11.86 2.45 11.03
N TYR A 38 -11.74 3.31 10.01
CA TYR A 38 -10.74 4.39 9.99
C TYR A 38 -11.34 5.79 9.99
N ALA A 39 -12.62 5.92 9.63
CA ALA A 39 -13.26 7.22 9.44
C ALA A 39 -13.25 8.10 10.69
N GLY A 40 -13.24 7.51 11.88
CA GLY A 40 -13.19 8.24 13.15
C GLY A 40 -11.80 8.49 13.69
N THR A 41 -10.75 8.22 12.93
CA THR A 41 -9.37 8.40 13.39
C THR A 41 -9.06 9.88 13.61
N ALA A 42 -8.45 10.22 14.75
CA ALA A 42 -8.01 11.57 15.02
C ALA A 42 -6.95 12.00 13.98
N LEU A 43 -6.97 13.26 13.60
CA LEU A 43 -6.10 13.76 12.53
C LEU A 43 -4.63 13.55 12.84
N ASP A 44 -4.19 13.84 14.06
CA ASP A 44 -2.79 13.67 14.46
C ASP A 44 -2.35 12.21 14.37
N THR A 45 -3.22 11.27 14.73
CA THR A 45 -2.94 9.84 14.61
C THR A 45 -2.83 9.45 13.13
N ALA A 46 -3.75 9.90 12.29
CA ALA A 46 -3.72 9.61 10.86
C ALA A 46 -2.44 10.17 10.22
N LEU A 47 -2.05 11.39 10.56
CA LEU A 47 -0.83 12.01 10.04
C LEU A 47 0.41 11.23 10.47
N SER A 48 0.48 10.79 11.72
CA SER A 48 1.63 10.03 12.23
C SER A 48 1.78 8.67 11.54
N TYR A 49 0.70 8.16 10.99
CA TYR A 49 0.67 6.88 10.27
C TYR A 49 1.00 7.05 8.78
N LEU A 50 0.39 8.04 8.14
CA LEU A 50 0.45 8.20 6.68
C LEU A 50 1.67 8.97 6.18
N LEU A 51 2.10 10.00 6.91
CA LEU A 51 3.26 10.79 6.47
C LEU A 51 4.53 9.94 6.32
N PRO A 52 4.86 9.05 7.28
CA PRO A 52 6.02 8.17 7.09
C PRO A 52 5.90 7.29 5.84
N VAL A 53 4.71 6.77 5.55
CA VAL A 53 4.47 5.96 4.34
C VAL A 53 4.80 6.78 3.09
N ILE A 54 4.27 7.98 2.99
CA ILE A 54 4.48 8.86 1.83
C ILE A 54 5.96 9.20 1.67
N ARG A 55 6.64 9.47 2.78
CA ARG A 55 8.05 9.87 2.79
C ARG A 55 9.00 8.75 2.39
N THR A 56 8.60 7.48 2.53
CA THR A 56 9.40 6.37 2.01
C THR A 56 9.44 6.35 0.49
N ARG A 57 8.47 6.97 -0.19
CA ARG A 57 8.25 6.91 -1.64
C ARG A 57 7.87 5.51 -2.14
N ALA A 58 7.82 4.50 -1.27
CA ALA A 58 7.44 3.14 -1.60
C ALA A 58 5.93 2.95 -1.48
N PHE A 59 5.19 3.70 -2.27
CA PHE A 59 3.73 3.62 -2.33
C PHE A 59 3.24 3.80 -3.76
N SER A 60 2.00 3.38 -4.00
CA SER A 60 1.27 3.67 -5.22
C SER A 60 -0.14 4.11 -4.86
N LEU A 61 -0.56 5.24 -5.38
CA LEU A 61 -1.93 5.75 -5.23
C LEU A 61 -2.69 5.51 -6.53
N PHE A 62 -3.88 4.95 -6.40
CA PHE A 62 -4.78 4.64 -7.51
C PHE A 62 -5.92 5.63 -7.51
N ILE A 63 -6.15 6.26 -8.66
CA ILE A 63 -7.22 7.23 -8.88
C ILE A 63 -8.09 6.69 -10.00
N LYS A 64 -9.38 6.50 -9.73
CA LYS A 64 -10.33 5.95 -10.70
C LYS A 64 -11.41 6.99 -10.97
N ASP A 65 -11.60 7.31 -12.24
CA ASP A 65 -12.60 8.31 -12.65
C ASP A 65 -12.45 9.63 -11.89
N GLY A 66 -11.20 10.05 -11.67
CA GLY A 66 -10.89 11.31 -11.01
C GLY A 66 -10.98 11.32 -9.49
N GLN A 67 -11.26 10.17 -8.86
CA GLN A 67 -11.36 10.08 -7.40
C GLN A 67 -10.40 9.05 -6.83
N PRO A 68 -9.88 9.26 -5.61
CA PRO A 68 -9.06 8.25 -4.97
C PRO A 68 -9.80 6.91 -4.90
N TYR A 69 -9.12 5.85 -5.28
CA TYR A 69 -9.69 4.50 -5.33
C TYR A 69 -9.05 3.59 -4.29
N GLY A 70 -7.75 3.71 -4.12
CA GLY A 70 -7.00 2.90 -3.16
C GLY A 70 -5.53 3.24 -3.17
N TYR A 71 -4.78 2.65 -2.25
CA TYR A 71 -3.33 2.75 -2.25
C TYR A 71 -2.71 1.49 -1.69
N ILE A 72 -1.45 1.28 -2.06
CA ILE A 72 -0.59 0.24 -1.49
C ILE A 72 0.73 0.87 -1.07
N ASN A 73 1.39 0.24 -0.11
CA ASN A 73 2.79 0.47 0.17
C ASN A 73 3.47 -0.87 0.43
N TRP A 74 4.80 -0.90 0.33
CA TRP A 74 5.52 -2.17 0.35
C TRP A 74 6.86 -2.07 1.07
N CYS A 75 7.39 -3.25 1.39
CA CYS A 75 8.75 -3.41 1.92
C CYS A 75 9.30 -4.76 1.46
N TRP A 76 10.60 -4.95 1.71
CA TRP A 76 11.29 -6.19 1.43
C TRP A 76 11.73 -6.81 2.76
N LEU A 77 11.36 -8.07 2.99
CA LEU A 77 11.61 -8.74 4.25
C LEU A 77 12.46 -10.00 4.07
N ASN A 78 13.42 -10.21 4.98
CA ASN A 78 14.08 -11.49 5.14
C ASN A 78 13.18 -12.42 5.98
N PRO A 79 13.52 -13.72 6.12
CA PRO A 79 12.66 -14.64 6.85
C PRO A 79 12.40 -14.25 8.31
N GLU A 80 13.39 -13.68 9.01
CA GLU A 80 13.22 -13.24 10.38
C GLU A 80 12.25 -12.06 10.48
N ASP A 81 12.41 -11.06 9.63
CA ASP A 81 11.51 -9.90 9.58
C ASP A 81 10.10 -10.31 9.18
N GLU A 82 9.98 -11.25 8.24
CA GLU A 82 8.68 -11.77 7.81
C GLU A 82 7.96 -12.42 8.99
N HIS A 83 8.67 -13.21 9.79
CA HIS A 83 8.10 -13.82 10.99
C HIS A 83 7.62 -12.77 11.99
N GLN A 84 8.44 -11.75 12.25
CA GLN A 84 8.07 -10.66 13.16
C GLN A 84 6.87 -9.87 12.65
N TYR A 85 6.77 -9.67 11.34
CA TYR A 85 5.63 -8.97 10.74
C TYR A 85 4.34 -9.78 10.86
N VAL A 86 4.38 -11.05 10.48
CA VAL A 86 3.22 -11.93 10.50
C VAL A 86 2.72 -12.16 11.93
N GLN A 87 3.64 -12.31 12.90
CA GLN A 87 3.31 -12.52 14.30
C GLN A 87 3.02 -11.22 15.06
N LYS A 88 3.09 -10.08 14.39
CA LYS A 88 2.85 -8.75 14.98
C LYS A 88 3.76 -8.45 16.18
N ILE A 89 5.02 -8.92 16.13
CA ILE A 89 6.00 -8.70 17.20
C ILE A 89 6.50 -7.25 17.17
N GLN A 90 6.72 -6.70 15.97
CA GLN A 90 7.17 -5.33 15.79
C GLN A 90 6.01 -4.45 15.31
N PRO A 91 6.01 -3.15 15.66
CA PRO A 91 5.00 -2.23 15.14
C PRO A 91 5.19 -2.01 13.64
N TYR A 92 4.12 -1.57 12.99
CA TYR A 92 4.11 -1.30 11.55
C TYR A 92 5.27 -0.38 11.12
N SER A 93 5.56 0.65 11.94
CA SER A 93 6.62 1.62 11.64
C SER A 93 8.01 0.99 11.51
N TYR A 94 8.24 -0.15 12.18
CA TYR A 94 9.53 -0.86 12.10
C TYR A 94 9.85 -1.29 10.67
N PHE A 95 8.83 -1.58 9.85
CA PHE A 95 9.03 -2.11 8.51
C PHE A 95 9.11 -1.01 7.43
N LEU A 96 8.80 0.23 7.77
CA LEU A 96 8.72 1.32 6.79
C LEU A 96 10.08 1.71 6.20
N ASP A 97 11.17 1.46 6.89
CA ASP A 97 12.52 1.74 6.38
C ASP A 97 13.11 0.59 5.57
N LYS A 98 12.35 -0.49 5.36
CA LYS A 98 12.79 -1.68 4.60
C LYS A 98 12.25 -1.68 3.16
N GLN A 99 12.13 -0.51 2.55
CA GLN A 99 11.57 -0.37 1.21
C GLN A 99 12.53 -0.75 0.08
N GLU A 100 13.79 -1.05 0.40
CA GLU A 100 14.78 -1.46 -0.60
C GLU A 100 14.97 -2.97 -0.60
N LYS A 101 15.20 -3.54 -1.79
CA LYS A 101 15.38 -4.98 -1.97
C LYS A 101 16.54 -5.57 -1.17
N ARG A 102 17.54 -4.76 -0.81
CA ARG A 102 18.68 -5.19 0.00
C ARG A 102 18.29 -5.70 1.39
N HIS A 103 17.11 -5.31 1.91
CA HIS A 103 16.65 -5.71 3.23
C HIS A 103 16.09 -7.13 3.27
N GLY A 104 15.75 -7.71 2.12
CA GLY A 104 15.23 -9.08 2.05
C GLY A 104 14.81 -9.45 0.64
N GLU A 105 14.52 -10.71 0.44
CA GLU A 105 14.17 -11.25 -0.88
C GLU A 105 12.66 -11.31 -1.12
N GLN A 106 11.86 -11.27 -0.05
CA GLN A 106 10.41 -11.37 -0.17
C GLN A 106 9.77 -9.99 -0.15
N LEU A 107 9.08 -9.66 -1.21
CA LEU A 107 8.29 -8.44 -1.29
C LEU A 107 6.97 -8.65 -0.55
N TRP A 108 6.65 -7.71 0.33
CA TRP A 108 5.38 -7.65 1.03
C TRP A 108 4.69 -6.34 0.76
N LEU A 109 3.41 -6.40 0.41
CA LEU A 109 2.56 -5.22 0.42
C LEU A 109 2.08 -5.03 1.86
N LEU A 110 2.58 -4.00 2.53
CA LEU A 110 2.27 -3.73 3.93
C LEU A 110 0.83 -3.29 4.12
N GLN A 111 0.33 -2.47 3.21
CA GLN A 111 -1.08 -2.09 3.16
C GLN A 111 -1.61 -2.27 1.75
N VAL A 112 -2.80 -2.81 1.67
CA VAL A 112 -3.61 -2.87 0.45
C VAL A 112 -4.95 -2.26 0.85
N PHE A 113 -5.07 -0.94 0.68
CA PHE A 113 -6.19 -0.17 1.23
C PHE A 113 -7.11 0.29 0.10
N PHE A 114 -8.18 -0.46 -0.11
CA PHE A 114 -9.19 -0.18 -1.12
C PHE A 114 -10.56 -0.31 -0.46
N PRO A 115 -11.15 0.78 0.03
CA PRO A 115 -12.42 0.71 0.78
C PRO A 115 -13.57 0.01 0.06
N GLN A 116 -13.56 0.07 -1.28
CA GLN A 116 -14.58 -0.58 -2.12
C GLN A 116 -14.13 -1.95 -2.63
N GLY A 117 -13.00 -2.47 -2.12
CA GLY A 117 -12.42 -3.73 -2.56
C GLY A 117 -11.44 -3.55 -3.71
N VAL A 118 -10.46 -4.45 -3.76
CA VAL A 118 -9.46 -4.48 -4.83
C VAL A 118 -10.12 -5.06 -6.07
N GLY A 119 -10.31 -4.25 -7.09
CA GLY A 119 -10.88 -4.70 -8.35
C GLY A 119 -9.88 -5.50 -9.20
N HIS A 120 -10.40 -6.14 -10.23
CA HIS A 120 -9.60 -6.93 -11.16
C HIS A 120 -8.50 -6.07 -11.82
N ASP A 121 -8.83 -4.86 -12.22
CA ASP A 121 -7.88 -3.97 -12.89
C ASP A 121 -6.73 -3.55 -11.95
N ALA A 122 -7.03 -3.29 -10.68
CA ALA A 122 -5.99 -2.96 -9.71
C ALA A 122 -5.04 -4.13 -9.48
N ARG A 123 -5.57 -5.35 -9.39
CA ARG A 123 -4.73 -6.56 -9.26
C ARG A 123 -3.83 -6.75 -10.48
N TRP A 124 -4.36 -6.49 -11.66
CA TRP A 124 -3.57 -6.54 -12.90
C TRP A 124 -2.41 -5.54 -12.83
N ILE A 125 -2.67 -4.33 -12.35
CA ILE A 125 -1.64 -3.30 -12.21
C ILE A 125 -0.56 -3.73 -11.22
N PHE A 126 -0.92 -4.32 -10.09
CA PHE A 126 0.08 -4.85 -9.14
C PHE A 126 1.01 -5.84 -9.82
N LYS A 127 0.44 -6.79 -10.55
CA LYS A 127 1.17 -7.93 -11.08
C LYS A 127 1.93 -7.61 -12.36
N LYS A 128 1.37 -6.77 -13.21
CA LYS A 128 1.91 -6.55 -14.56
C LYS A 128 2.67 -5.24 -14.71
N TYR A 129 2.34 -4.22 -13.93
CA TYR A 129 3.00 -2.93 -14.02
C TYR A 129 3.95 -2.66 -12.86
N LEU A 130 3.48 -2.81 -11.63
CA LEU A 130 4.29 -2.44 -10.46
C LEU A 130 5.35 -3.48 -10.14
N PHE A 131 5.00 -4.76 -10.17
CA PHE A 131 5.90 -5.83 -9.78
C PHE A 131 5.91 -6.97 -10.80
N PRO A 132 6.28 -6.67 -12.07
CA PRO A 132 6.34 -7.70 -13.11
C PRO A 132 7.40 -8.74 -12.75
N ASN A 133 7.06 -10.01 -12.94
CA ASN A 133 7.96 -11.15 -12.67
C ASN A 133 8.44 -11.21 -11.22
N GLN A 134 7.71 -10.60 -10.29
CA GLN A 134 8.06 -10.57 -8.88
C GLN A 134 6.93 -11.20 -8.07
N ASN A 135 7.28 -12.15 -7.22
CA ASN A 135 6.33 -12.70 -6.25
C ASN A 135 6.15 -11.72 -5.10
N PHE A 136 4.93 -11.56 -4.63
CA PHE A 136 4.66 -10.71 -3.48
C PHE A 136 3.55 -11.30 -2.62
N LYS A 137 3.54 -10.90 -1.36
CA LYS A 137 2.56 -11.35 -0.36
C LYS A 137 1.89 -10.14 0.29
N TYR A 138 0.69 -10.34 0.77
CA TYR A 138 0.00 -9.36 1.61
C TYR A 138 -1.01 -10.06 2.51
N VAL A 139 -1.42 -9.38 3.58
CA VAL A 139 -2.43 -9.90 4.51
C VAL A 139 -3.80 -9.40 4.05
N TYR A 140 -4.71 -10.33 3.82
CA TYR A 140 -6.07 -10.02 3.43
C TYR A 140 -6.98 -10.04 4.64
N HIS A 141 -7.70 -8.95 4.84
CA HIS A 141 -8.67 -8.81 5.91
C HIS A 141 -10.08 -8.74 5.32
N ARG A 142 -10.93 -9.67 5.72
CA ARG A 142 -12.34 -9.63 5.39
C ARG A 142 -13.13 -9.54 6.69
N SER A 143 -14.16 -8.69 6.71
CA SER A 143 -14.99 -8.50 7.90
C SER A 143 -15.52 -9.82 8.44
N GLY A 144 -15.30 -10.08 9.73
CA GLY A 144 -15.78 -11.28 10.39
C GLY A 144 -14.93 -12.53 10.16
N GLU A 145 -13.84 -12.44 9.41
CA GLU A 145 -12.96 -13.59 9.14
C GLU A 145 -11.57 -13.37 9.74
N THR A 146 -10.86 -14.49 9.99
CA THR A 146 -9.47 -14.44 10.39
C THR A 146 -8.64 -13.92 9.21
N PRO A 147 -7.72 -12.97 9.45
CA PRO A 147 -6.82 -12.50 8.41
C PRO A 147 -6.01 -13.65 7.82
N ARG A 148 -5.80 -13.62 6.50
CA ARG A 148 -5.01 -14.65 5.84
C ARG A 148 -3.99 -14.04 4.90
N ILE A 149 -2.90 -14.79 4.68
CA ILE A 149 -1.81 -14.37 3.80
C ILE A 149 -2.15 -14.78 2.38
N ILE A 150 -2.09 -13.83 1.46
CA ILE A 150 -2.24 -14.05 0.03
C ILE A 150 -0.85 -13.99 -0.60
N SER A 151 -0.50 -15.01 -1.38
CA SER A 151 0.74 -15.05 -2.15
C SER A 151 0.43 -14.97 -3.64
N ILE A 152 1.07 -14.04 -4.33
CA ILE A 152 0.92 -13.85 -5.78
C ILE A 152 2.26 -14.21 -6.44
N ASN A 153 2.19 -15.13 -7.38
CA ASN A 153 3.36 -15.59 -8.14
C ASN A 153 3.39 -15.06 -9.57
#